data_b7c03ce1048e90d1e8c817c14ec20bb4
#
_entry.id   b7c03ce1048e90d1e8c817c14ec20bb4
#
_cell.length_a   1.000
_cell.length_b   1.000
_cell.length_c   1.000
_cell.angle_alpha   90.00
_cell.angle_beta   90.00
_cell.angle_gamma   90.00
#
_symmetry.space_group_name_H-M   'P 1'
#
loop_
_entity.id
_entity.type
_entity.pdbx_description
1 polymer ?
#
loop_
_entity_poly.entity_id
_entity_poly.type
_entity_poly.pdbx_seq_one_letter_code
_entity_poly.pdbx_strand_id
1 'polypeptide(L)'
;MQKETLQKEVAAPRKWTCITLLVCFLASAFVFPGCAGSASIASRPGYDRGYSSSKHPTSKKKAPIGTKISGSASYYGKGFDGKKTASGEIFNQNAYTCAHKSLPFGTKLRVTRKSNGKSVVVRVNDRGPYAGKRILDLSTAAGKELGLDKAGHAEVEAEVIE
;
A
#
# COMPACT_ATOMS: atom_id res chain seq x y z
N MET A 1 -49.29 -19.61 30.06
CA MET A 1 -48.29 -18.91 30.88
C MET A 1 -47.16 -19.88 31.18
N GLN A 2 -46.12 -19.92 30.35
CA GLN A 2 -44.83 -20.55 30.71
C GLN A 2 -43.76 -19.76 29.99
N LYS A 3 -42.81 -19.21 30.75
CA LYS A 3 -41.64 -18.46 30.31
C LYS A 3 -40.52 -19.47 30.03
N GLU A 4 -40.16 -19.69 28.78
CA GLU A 4 -38.95 -20.42 28.43
C GLU A 4 -37.78 -19.45 28.41
N THR A 5 -36.90 -19.64 29.39
CA THR A 5 -35.60 -19.00 29.54
C THR A 5 -34.62 -19.68 28.58
N LEU A 6 -34.26 -19.04 27.47
CA LEU A 6 -33.20 -19.51 26.59
C LEU A 6 -31.86 -19.14 27.21
N GLN A 7 -31.18 -20.14 27.77
CA GLN A 7 -29.79 -20.02 28.23
C GLN A 7 -28.86 -19.81 27.03
N LYS A 8 -28.17 -18.68 27.04
CA LYS A 8 -27.01 -18.46 26.17
C LYS A 8 -25.84 -19.27 26.70
N GLU A 9 -25.46 -20.29 25.96
CA GLU A 9 -24.25 -21.04 26.15
C GLU A 9 -23.05 -20.18 25.76
N VAL A 10 -22.24 -19.80 26.75
CA VAL A 10 -21.00 -19.05 26.57
C VAL A 10 -19.89 -20.05 26.23
N ALA A 11 -19.49 -20.10 24.98
CA ALA A 11 -18.38 -20.92 24.54
C ALA A 11 -17.06 -20.44 25.18
N ALA A 12 -16.40 -21.33 25.93
CA ALA A 12 -15.13 -21.09 26.58
C ALA A 12 -13.96 -20.98 25.57
N PRO A 13 -12.93 -20.17 25.85
CA PRO A 13 -11.77 -20.04 24.96
C PRO A 13 -10.89 -21.28 25.02
N ARG A 14 -10.57 -21.84 23.85
CA ARG A 14 -9.62 -22.95 23.70
C ARG A 14 -8.22 -22.50 24.10
N LYS A 15 -7.73 -23.08 25.20
CA LYS A 15 -6.35 -22.93 25.66
C LYS A 15 -5.39 -23.58 24.66
N TRP A 16 -4.57 -22.79 24.01
CA TRP A 16 -3.45 -23.28 23.22
C TRP A 16 -2.29 -23.60 24.16
N THR A 17 -2.02 -24.87 24.31
CA THR A 17 -0.87 -25.38 25.03
C THR A 17 0.41 -25.07 24.26
N CYS A 18 1.26 -24.23 24.84
CA CYS A 18 2.65 -24.01 24.41
C CYS A 18 3.43 -25.34 24.53
N ILE A 19 3.78 -25.93 23.39
CA ILE A 19 4.79 -26.99 23.33
C ILE A 19 6.13 -26.28 23.14
N THR A 20 6.87 -26.17 24.25
CA THR A 20 8.27 -25.77 24.27
C THR A 20 9.12 -26.91 23.75
N LEU A 21 9.58 -26.83 22.50
CA LEU A 21 10.65 -27.69 21.98
C LEU A 21 12.00 -27.06 22.31
N LEU A 22 12.66 -27.66 23.29
CA LEU A 22 14.04 -27.42 23.69
C LEU A 22 14.95 -28.05 22.64
N VAL A 23 15.56 -27.22 21.77
CA VAL A 23 16.59 -27.70 20.83
C VAL A 23 17.96 -27.34 21.37
N CYS A 24 18.70 -28.40 21.76
CA CYS A 24 20.07 -28.34 22.22
C CYS A 24 21.01 -27.69 21.19
N PHE A 25 21.73 -26.68 21.64
CA PHE A 25 22.90 -26.12 20.96
C PHE A 25 24.07 -27.09 21.08
N LEU A 26 24.50 -27.71 19.99
CA LEU A 26 25.82 -28.30 19.87
C LEU A 26 26.74 -27.30 19.18
N ALA A 27 27.61 -26.71 19.97
CA ALA A 27 28.72 -25.90 19.53
C ALA A 27 29.75 -26.78 18.83
N SER A 28 29.93 -26.61 17.51
CA SER A 28 31.11 -27.12 16.82
C SER A 28 32.01 -25.92 16.43
N ALA A 29 33.12 -25.83 17.19
CA ALA A 29 34.20 -24.92 16.91
C ALA A 29 34.94 -25.39 15.65
N PHE A 30 34.80 -24.65 14.53
CA PHE A 30 35.69 -24.80 13.38
C PHE A 30 36.84 -23.82 13.52
N VAL A 31 38.01 -24.40 13.88
CA VAL A 31 39.28 -23.72 13.82
C VAL A 31 39.76 -23.71 12.34
N PHE A 32 39.83 -22.52 11.72
CA PHE A 32 40.50 -22.38 10.44
C PHE A 32 41.96 -21.99 10.66
N PRO A 33 42.93 -22.76 10.13
CA PRO A 33 44.31 -22.31 10.10
C PRO A 33 44.53 -21.23 9.03
N GLY A 34 45.22 -20.19 9.43
CA GLY A 34 45.59 -19.07 8.57
C GLY A 34 46.43 -19.47 7.38
N CYS A 35 46.16 -18.89 6.22
CA CYS A 35 47.03 -18.84 5.10
C CYS A 35 47.31 -17.35 4.80
N ALA A 36 48.51 -16.91 5.19
CA ALA A 36 49.08 -15.64 4.74
C ALA A 36 49.42 -15.76 3.27
N GLY A 37 48.61 -15.18 2.40
CA GLY A 37 48.86 -15.04 0.97
C GLY A 37 48.94 -13.56 0.63
N SER A 38 50.23 -13.08 0.52
CA SER A 38 50.55 -11.80 -0.12
C SER A 38 50.13 -11.88 -1.57
N ALA A 39 49.12 -11.15 -1.99
CA ALA A 39 48.76 -11.03 -3.40
C ALA A 39 48.75 -9.55 -3.80
N SER A 40 49.60 -9.29 -4.75
CA SER A 40 49.89 -8.07 -5.47
C SER A 40 48.63 -7.30 -5.88
N ILE A 41 48.72 -5.98 -5.73
CA ILE A 41 47.77 -4.99 -6.25
C ILE A 41 47.84 -5.05 -7.80
N ALA A 42 46.95 -5.84 -8.42
CA ALA A 42 46.69 -5.74 -9.84
C ALA A 42 45.57 -4.68 -10.02
N SER A 43 45.94 -3.55 -10.58
CA SER A 43 45.04 -2.49 -11.03
C SER A 43 44.00 -3.08 -11.97
N ARG A 44 42.73 -3.13 -11.51
CA ARG A 44 41.60 -3.47 -12.37
C ARG A 44 41.31 -2.28 -13.29
N PRO A 45 41.22 -2.46 -14.61
CA PRO A 45 40.78 -1.40 -15.49
C PRO A 45 39.39 -0.99 -15.12
N GLY A 46 39.17 0.33 -15.03
CA GLY A 46 37.89 0.95 -14.69
C GLY A 46 36.80 0.44 -15.61
N TYR A 47 35.80 -0.23 -15.01
CA TYR A 47 34.56 -0.52 -15.68
C TYR A 47 33.65 0.69 -15.42
N ASP A 48 33.85 1.73 -16.22
CA ASP A 48 32.94 2.84 -16.35
C ASP A 48 31.66 2.31 -17.01
N ARG A 49 30.85 1.62 -16.24
CA ARG A 49 29.41 1.51 -16.58
C ARG A 49 28.84 2.90 -16.45
N GLY A 50 28.85 3.63 -17.56
CA GLY A 50 28.05 4.80 -17.71
C GLY A 50 26.63 4.47 -17.22
N TYR A 51 26.31 4.88 -16.00
CA TYR A 51 24.94 4.96 -15.53
C TYR A 51 24.26 5.98 -16.42
N SER A 52 23.79 5.51 -17.55
CA SER A 52 22.86 6.26 -18.37
C SER A 52 21.65 6.49 -17.48
N SER A 53 21.61 7.67 -16.89
CA SER A 53 20.40 8.22 -16.29
C SER A 53 19.38 8.24 -17.41
N SER A 54 18.65 7.15 -17.55
CA SER A 54 17.46 7.12 -18.39
C SER A 54 16.54 8.20 -17.83
N LYS A 55 16.61 9.38 -18.47
CA LYS A 55 15.59 10.41 -18.30
C LYS A 55 14.29 9.70 -18.59
N HIS A 56 13.57 9.30 -17.53
CA HIS A 56 12.19 8.91 -17.63
C HIS A 56 11.51 10.03 -18.41
N PRO A 57 10.89 9.75 -19.56
CA PRO A 57 10.15 10.77 -20.26
C PRO A 57 9.00 11.18 -19.32
N THR A 58 9.19 12.28 -18.61
CA THR A 58 8.10 12.95 -17.90
C THR A 58 7.22 13.58 -18.94
N SER A 59 6.53 12.76 -19.71
CA SER A 59 5.39 13.18 -20.48
C SER A 59 4.32 13.59 -19.45
N LYS A 60 4.37 14.84 -19.05
CA LYS A 60 3.34 15.53 -18.26
C LYS A 60 2.09 15.77 -19.13
N LYS A 61 1.59 14.71 -19.77
CA LYS A 61 0.32 14.78 -20.46
C LYS A 61 -0.76 14.87 -19.39
N LYS A 62 -1.21 16.09 -19.10
CA LYS A 62 -2.29 16.35 -18.15
C LYS A 62 -3.50 15.51 -18.59
N ALA A 63 -4.15 14.86 -17.62
CA ALA A 63 -5.38 14.11 -17.92
C ALA A 63 -6.47 15.10 -18.38
N PRO A 64 -7.28 14.76 -19.40
CA PRO A 64 -8.36 15.64 -19.83
C PRO A 64 -9.35 15.89 -18.69
N ILE A 65 -9.67 17.15 -18.44
CA ILE A 65 -10.70 17.53 -17.46
C ILE A 65 -12.05 16.99 -17.96
N GLY A 66 -12.89 16.53 -17.02
CA GLY A 66 -14.18 15.89 -17.32
C GLY A 66 -14.07 14.39 -17.66
N THR A 67 -12.85 13.81 -17.72
CA THR A 67 -12.69 12.37 -17.89
C THR A 67 -13.30 11.65 -16.68
N LYS A 68 -14.24 10.73 -16.94
CA LYS A 68 -14.89 9.91 -15.93
C LYS A 68 -14.38 8.48 -15.98
N ILE A 69 -14.08 7.92 -14.83
CA ILE A 69 -13.71 6.51 -14.63
C ILE A 69 -14.59 5.91 -13.53
N SER A 70 -15.09 4.71 -13.77
CA SER A 70 -15.96 4.02 -12.82
C SER A 70 -15.39 2.65 -12.46
N GLY A 71 -15.55 2.26 -11.20
CA GLY A 71 -15.12 0.96 -10.70
C GLY A 71 -15.01 0.94 -9.19
N SER A 72 -14.42 -0.11 -8.66
CA SER A 72 -14.27 -0.28 -7.22
C SER A 72 -13.11 0.54 -6.67
N ALA A 73 -13.31 1.19 -5.53
CA ALA A 73 -12.27 1.87 -4.76
C ALA A 73 -12.16 1.27 -3.36
N SER A 74 -10.95 1.26 -2.82
CA SER A 74 -10.68 0.96 -1.42
C SER A 74 -9.93 2.13 -0.76
N TYR A 75 -9.43 1.94 0.45
CA TYR A 75 -8.58 2.92 1.12
C TYR A 75 -7.40 2.23 1.81
N TYR A 76 -6.33 2.99 2.03
CA TYR A 76 -5.12 2.51 2.71
C TYR A 76 -5.38 2.19 4.18
N GLY A 77 -4.86 1.06 4.64
CA GLY A 77 -4.83 0.72 6.06
C GLY A 77 -3.82 1.57 6.85
N LYS A 78 -3.92 1.50 8.18
CA LYS A 78 -3.08 2.29 9.11
C LYS A 78 -1.55 2.08 8.96
N GLY A 79 -1.11 0.94 8.41
CA GLY A 79 0.31 0.61 8.27
C GLY A 79 1.05 1.32 7.13
N PHE A 80 0.40 2.20 6.37
CA PHE A 80 1.01 2.94 5.27
C PHE A 80 1.42 4.36 5.63
N ASP A 81 0.94 4.91 6.75
CA ASP A 81 1.27 6.26 7.18
C ASP A 81 2.77 6.46 7.37
N GLY A 82 3.31 7.57 6.89
CA GLY A 82 4.74 7.87 6.92
C GLY A 82 5.60 7.18 5.85
N LYS A 83 5.04 6.28 5.02
CA LYS A 83 5.78 5.64 3.92
C LYS A 83 5.87 6.55 2.70
N LYS A 84 6.95 6.38 1.92
CA LYS A 84 7.14 7.11 0.67
C LYS A 84 6.21 6.58 -0.42
N THR A 85 5.50 7.48 -1.08
CA THR A 85 4.63 7.18 -2.24
C THR A 85 5.44 7.15 -3.54
N ALA A 86 4.82 6.70 -4.62
CA ALA A 86 5.45 6.66 -5.94
C ALA A 86 5.77 8.05 -6.52
N SER A 87 5.10 9.11 -6.05
CA SER A 87 5.46 10.50 -6.40
C SER A 87 6.69 11.02 -5.65
N GLY A 88 7.14 10.29 -4.61
CA GLY A 88 8.23 10.69 -3.73
C GLY A 88 7.76 11.42 -2.46
N GLU A 89 6.50 11.75 -2.33
CA GLU A 89 5.91 12.33 -1.13
C GLU A 89 5.83 11.32 0.01
N ILE A 90 5.75 11.80 1.25
CA ILE A 90 5.43 10.95 2.40
C ILE A 90 3.91 10.82 2.49
N PHE A 91 3.42 9.58 2.56
CA PHE A 91 2.00 9.32 2.71
C PHE A 91 1.50 9.83 4.06
N ASN A 92 0.46 10.65 4.02
CA ASN A 92 -0.26 11.12 5.20
C ASN A 92 -1.70 10.63 5.12
N GLN A 93 -2.08 9.76 6.05
CA GLN A 93 -3.42 9.15 6.09
C GLN A 93 -4.55 10.17 6.28
N ASN A 94 -4.24 11.38 6.80
CA ASN A 94 -5.21 12.45 7.03
C ASN A 94 -5.33 13.44 5.85
N ALA A 95 -4.45 13.34 4.85
CA ALA A 95 -4.53 14.15 3.63
C ALA A 95 -5.52 13.53 2.63
N TYR A 96 -6.11 14.33 1.77
CA TYR A 96 -7.01 13.87 0.71
C TYR A 96 -6.23 13.50 -0.55
N THR A 97 -5.68 12.30 -0.56
CA THR A 97 -4.86 11.75 -1.66
C THR A 97 -5.33 10.36 -2.08
N CYS A 98 -4.87 9.93 -3.25
CA CYS A 98 -5.18 8.59 -3.75
C CYS A 98 -4.05 8.01 -4.61
N ALA A 99 -4.06 6.67 -4.77
CA ALA A 99 -3.33 5.97 -5.81
C ALA A 99 -4.21 5.73 -7.04
N HIS A 100 -3.60 5.90 -8.22
CA HIS A 100 -4.16 5.50 -9.52
C HIS A 100 -3.08 4.91 -10.42
N LYS A 101 -3.46 3.94 -11.27
CA LYS A 101 -2.50 3.17 -12.09
C LYS A 101 -1.73 4.04 -13.08
N SER A 102 -2.39 4.97 -13.78
CA SER A 102 -1.83 5.68 -14.92
C SER A 102 -2.04 7.20 -14.94
N LEU A 103 -3.01 7.75 -14.20
CA LEU A 103 -3.22 9.19 -14.17
C LEU A 103 -1.96 9.94 -13.69
N PRO A 104 -1.64 11.10 -14.27
CA PRO A 104 -0.50 11.91 -13.83
C PRO A 104 -0.56 12.24 -12.34
N PHE A 105 0.60 12.30 -11.69
CA PHE A 105 0.67 12.82 -10.33
C PHE A 105 0.23 14.28 -10.29
N GLY A 106 -0.49 14.66 -9.24
CA GLY A 106 -1.07 15.98 -9.09
C GLY A 106 -2.48 16.13 -9.64
N THR A 107 -2.95 15.17 -10.48
CA THR A 107 -4.34 15.19 -11.00
C THR A 107 -5.32 15.19 -9.83
N LYS A 108 -6.29 16.11 -9.86
CA LYS A 108 -7.39 16.14 -8.89
C LYS A 108 -8.61 15.43 -9.44
N LEU A 109 -9.18 14.57 -8.59
CA LEU A 109 -10.36 13.76 -8.89
C LEU A 109 -11.47 14.09 -7.91
N ARG A 110 -12.68 14.33 -8.43
CA ARG A 110 -13.90 14.24 -7.63
C ARG A 110 -14.35 12.79 -7.65
N VAL A 111 -14.29 12.13 -6.49
CA VAL A 111 -14.69 10.73 -6.32
C VAL A 111 -16.05 10.69 -5.66
N THR A 112 -17.03 10.10 -6.32
CA THR A 112 -18.41 9.96 -5.83
C THR A 112 -18.73 8.49 -5.61
N ARG A 113 -19.16 8.14 -4.41
CA ARG A 113 -19.64 6.79 -4.10
C ARG A 113 -21.05 6.61 -4.64
N LYS A 114 -21.26 5.61 -5.51
CA LYS A 114 -22.53 5.39 -6.20
C LYS A 114 -23.70 5.05 -5.28
N SER A 115 -23.45 4.35 -4.17
CA SER A 115 -24.51 3.85 -3.29
C SER A 115 -25.14 4.90 -2.37
N ASN A 116 -24.42 6.01 -2.08
CA ASN A 116 -24.90 7.04 -1.15
C ASN A 116 -24.75 8.48 -1.67
N GLY A 117 -24.20 8.67 -2.88
CA GLY A 117 -24.00 9.97 -3.50
C GLY A 117 -22.93 10.87 -2.84
N LYS A 118 -22.27 10.41 -1.77
CA LYS A 118 -21.20 11.18 -1.13
C LYS A 118 -20.02 11.34 -2.07
N SER A 119 -19.41 12.52 -2.07
CA SER A 119 -18.25 12.81 -2.91
C SER A 119 -17.13 13.49 -2.12
N VAL A 120 -15.89 13.26 -2.56
CA VAL A 120 -14.69 13.87 -2.00
C VAL A 120 -13.73 14.21 -3.13
N VAL A 121 -12.98 15.30 -2.98
CA VAL A 121 -11.91 15.67 -3.91
C VAL A 121 -10.58 15.13 -3.37
N VAL A 122 -9.85 14.39 -4.21
CA VAL A 122 -8.56 13.81 -3.86
C VAL A 122 -7.53 14.10 -4.94
N ARG A 123 -6.24 14.10 -4.57
CA ARG A 123 -5.12 14.30 -5.49
C ARG A 123 -4.36 12.98 -5.67
N VAL A 124 -4.03 12.65 -6.91
CA VAL A 124 -3.22 11.49 -7.24
C VAL A 124 -1.76 11.74 -6.84
N ASN A 125 -1.20 10.96 -5.93
CA ASN A 125 0.20 11.03 -5.53
C ASN A 125 0.87 9.66 -5.40
N ASP A 126 0.14 8.57 -5.69
CA ASP A 126 0.71 7.24 -5.63
C ASP A 126 0.29 6.37 -6.82
N ARG A 127 0.94 5.19 -6.97
CA ARG A 127 0.66 4.21 -8.00
C ARG A 127 -0.02 2.97 -7.42
N GLY A 128 -0.98 2.44 -8.15
CA GLY A 128 -1.85 1.32 -7.77
C GLY A 128 -3.31 1.69 -8.01
N PRO A 129 -4.24 0.86 -7.55
CA PRO A 129 -4.06 -0.48 -6.98
C PRO A 129 -3.61 -1.51 -8.03
N TYR A 130 -2.72 -2.44 -7.63
CA TYR A 130 -2.29 -3.54 -8.50
C TYR A 130 -3.04 -4.84 -8.21
N ALA A 131 -3.78 -4.89 -7.10
CA ALA A 131 -4.56 -6.07 -6.71
C ALA A 131 -6.03 -5.92 -7.08
N GLY A 132 -6.61 -6.96 -7.67
CA GLY A 132 -8.02 -7.04 -8.02
C GLY A 132 -8.46 -6.07 -9.14
N LYS A 133 -9.76 -5.83 -9.21
CA LYS A 133 -10.41 -4.95 -10.21
C LYS A 133 -10.56 -3.50 -9.74
N ARG A 134 -9.87 -3.09 -8.67
CA ARG A 134 -9.94 -1.73 -8.13
C ARG A 134 -9.32 -0.72 -9.09
N ILE A 135 -9.88 0.49 -9.09
CA ILE A 135 -9.40 1.63 -9.88
C ILE A 135 -8.67 2.66 -9.02
N LEU A 136 -9.03 2.78 -7.73
CA LEU A 136 -8.47 3.75 -6.79
C LEU A 136 -8.22 3.11 -5.42
N ASP A 137 -7.13 3.54 -4.77
CA ASP A 137 -6.94 3.38 -3.33
C ASP A 137 -6.85 4.78 -2.71
N LEU A 138 -7.80 5.10 -1.83
CA LEU A 138 -7.94 6.42 -1.20
C LEU A 138 -7.12 6.49 0.10
N SER A 139 -6.77 7.70 0.53
CA SER A 139 -6.29 7.91 1.90
C SER A 139 -7.35 7.53 2.92
N THR A 140 -6.95 7.30 4.16
CA THR A 140 -7.88 6.95 5.24
C THR A 140 -8.94 8.04 5.46
N ALA A 141 -8.54 9.32 5.41
CA ALA A 141 -9.47 10.45 5.55
C ALA A 141 -10.51 10.46 4.42
N ALA A 142 -10.07 10.35 3.16
CA ALA A 142 -10.98 10.31 2.02
C ALA A 142 -11.90 9.09 2.03
N GLY A 143 -11.40 7.92 2.43
CA GLY A 143 -12.20 6.72 2.57
C GLY A 143 -13.29 6.85 3.63
N LYS A 144 -12.99 7.47 4.78
CA LYS A 144 -13.97 7.76 5.83
C LYS A 144 -15.05 8.72 5.37
N GLU A 145 -14.68 9.78 4.65
CA GLU A 145 -15.63 10.77 4.09
C GLU A 145 -16.68 10.09 3.21
N LEU A 146 -16.25 9.17 2.36
CA LEU A 146 -17.13 8.37 1.51
C LEU A 146 -17.86 7.25 2.26
N GLY A 147 -17.53 7.01 3.55
CA GLY A 147 -18.11 5.93 4.35
C GLY A 147 -17.60 4.54 3.96
N LEU A 148 -16.35 4.44 3.51
CA LEU A 148 -15.70 3.16 3.22
C LEU A 148 -15.14 2.46 4.46
N ASP A 149 -15.03 3.17 5.58
CA ASP A 149 -14.53 2.64 6.85
C ASP A 149 -15.28 1.39 7.34
N LYS A 150 -16.59 1.31 7.03
CA LYS A 150 -17.44 0.16 7.37
C LYS A 150 -17.48 -0.91 6.27
N ALA A 151 -17.35 -0.51 5.01
CA ALA A 151 -17.53 -1.39 3.85
C ALA A 151 -16.21 -1.96 3.30
N GLY A 152 -15.06 -1.37 3.64
CA GLY A 152 -13.75 -1.72 3.11
C GLY A 152 -13.52 -1.27 1.66
N HIS A 153 -14.51 -1.41 0.81
CA HIS A 153 -14.52 -0.99 -0.60
C HIS A 153 -15.91 -0.60 -1.06
N ALA A 154 -16.01 0.18 -2.13
CA ALA A 154 -17.28 0.53 -2.76
C ALA A 154 -17.12 0.88 -4.24
N GLU A 155 -18.22 0.79 -4.98
CA GLU A 155 -18.30 1.29 -6.35
C GLU A 155 -18.35 2.82 -6.34
N VAL A 156 -17.46 3.41 -7.13
CA VAL A 156 -17.31 4.86 -7.25
C VAL A 156 -17.30 5.29 -8.71
N GLU A 157 -17.60 6.55 -8.93
CA GLU A 157 -17.28 7.30 -10.15
C GLU A 157 -16.26 8.37 -9.78
N ALA A 158 -15.17 8.45 -10.51
CA ALA A 158 -14.15 9.47 -10.34
C ALA A 158 -14.07 10.34 -11.61
N GLU A 159 -14.16 11.64 -11.44
CA GLU A 159 -14.10 12.65 -12.50
C GLU A 159 -12.83 13.49 -12.35
N VAL A 160 -12.08 13.66 -13.43
CA VAL A 160 -10.91 14.55 -13.46
C VAL A 160 -11.41 16.00 -13.46
N ILE A 161 -11.00 16.78 -12.45
CA ILE A 161 -11.41 18.19 -12.29
C ILE A 161 -10.26 19.17 -12.44
N GLU A 162 -8.99 18.69 -12.32
CA GLU A 162 -7.78 19.50 -12.51
C GLU A 162 -6.57 18.63 -12.87
#